data_9ca8188d20b7a4eee2d7068a3e33a85b
#
_entry.id   9ca8188d20b7a4eee2d7068a3e33a85b
#
_cell.length_a   1.000
_cell.length_b   1.000
_cell.length_c   1.000
_cell.angle_alpha   90.00
_cell.angle_beta   90.00
_cell.angle_gamma   90.00
#
_symmetry.space_group_name_H-M   'P 1'
#
loop_
_entity.id
_entity.type
_entity.pdbx_description
1 polymer ?
#
loop_
_entity_poly.entity_id
_entity_poly.type
_entity_poly.pdbx_seq_one_letter_code
_entity_poly.pdbx_strand_id
1 'polypeptide(L)'
;LNLKNQKLNKVERVQYITGILHDTCRALGKELVVRPFASIEEDYELMTQAYEQISGEMLIMDKWTQFDWSLTLPVNAFFRKIKRNPLLVETDIFGEYFGLGILPIMLREHIQRNFAYCENFDPAGYVSRIDRAGYHAFGDVNEINYRIMEACLEGHDIDLAIDAFFA
;
A
#
# COMPACT_ATOMS: atom_id res chain seq x y z
N LEU A 1 27.35 1.58 -10.11
CA LEU A 1 26.60 2.80 -10.46
C LEU A 1 27.54 3.72 -11.22
N ASN A 2 27.19 4.02 -12.48
CA ASN A 2 28.04 4.74 -13.40
C ASN A 2 28.22 6.20 -12.92
N LEU A 3 29.43 6.75 -12.99
CA LEU A 3 29.81 8.12 -12.63
C LEU A 3 28.90 9.22 -13.23
N LYS A 4 28.20 8.95 -14.32
CA LYS A 4 27.19 9.86 -14.90
C LYS A 4 26.06 10.20 -13.93
N ASN A 5 25.69 9.30 -13.02
CA ASN A 5 24.58 9.50 -12.09
C ASN A 5 24.94 10.38 -10.87
N GLN A 6 26.21 10.67 -10.65
CA GLN A 6 26.64 11.56 -9.56
C GLN A 6 26.26 13.03 -9.77
N LYS A 7 25.92 13.41 -11.01
CA LYS A 7 25.46 14.78 -11.35
C LYS A 7 23.96 14.99 -11.25
N LEU A 8 23.19 13.90 -11.11
CA LEU A 8 21.74 14.00 -11.01
C LEU A 8 21.32 14.38 -9.59
N ASN A 9 20.33 15.26 -9.49
CA ASN A 9 19.67 15.53 -8.21
C ASN A 9 18.81 14.31 -7.76
N LYS A 10 18.20 14.39 -6.59
CA LYS A 10 17.43 13.26 -6.03
C LYS A 10 16.23 12.87 -6.92
N VAL A 11 15.48 13.83 -7.41
CA VAL A 11 14.32 13.60 -8.29
C VAL A 11 14.75 12.93 -9.59
N GLU A 12 15.78 13.47 -10.23
CA GLU A 12 16.33 12.95 -11.48
C GLU A 12 16.86 11.51 -11.32
N ARG A 13 17.41 11.15 -10.16
CA ARG A 13 17.88 9.78 -9.89
C ARG A 13 16.70 8.80 -9.80
N VAL A 14 15.66 9.15 -9.05
CA VAL A 14 14.45 8.33 -8.94
C VAL A 14 13.82 8.17 -10.32
N GLN A 15 13.65 9.28 -11.03
CA GLN A 15 13.10 9.29 -12.39
C GLN A 15 13.91 8.40 -13.35
N TYR A 16 15.22 8.51 -13.34
CA TYR A 16 16.12 7.74 -14.21
C TYR A 16 16.01 6.23 -13.94
N ILE A 17 16.09 5.83 -12.67
CA ILE A 17 16.02 4.41 -12.30
C ILE A 17 14.63 3.85 -12.61
N THR A 18 13.57 4.55 -12.19
CA THR A 18 12.19 4.11 -12.42
C THR A 18 11.86 4.08 -13.91
N GLY A 19 12.35 5.05 -14.69
CA GLY A 19 12.17 5.08 -16.14
C GLY A 19 12.78 3.86 -16.84
N ILE A 20 14.02 3.47 -16.46
CA ILE A 20 14.65 2.25 -17.01
C ILE A 20 13.81 1.01 -16.68
N LEU A 21 13.34 0.88 -15.45
CA LEU A 21 12.51 -0.26 -15.03
C LEU A 21 11.18 -0.28 -15.79
N HIS A 22 10.54 0.87 -15.92
CA HIS A 22 9.29 1.03 -16.65
C HIS A 22 9.44 0.61 -18.12
N ASP A 23 10.45 1.15 -18.82
CA ASP A 23 10.69 0.82 -20.23
C ASP A 23 11.02 -0.66 -20.42
N THR A 24 11.77 -1.24 -19.48
CA THR A 24 12.09 -2.68 -19.49
C THR A 24 10.84 -3.53 -19.31
N CYS A 25 9.99 -3.19 -18.33
CA CYS A 25 8.72 -3.90 -18.11
C CYS A 25 7.83 -3.82 -19.36
N ARG A 26 7.67 -2.64 -19.94
CA ARG A 26 6.92 -2.46 -21.19
C ARG A 26 7.45 -3.30 -22.35
N ALA A 27 8.76 -3.32 -22.54
CA ALA A 27 9.39 -4.14 -23.59
C ALA A 27 9.13 -5.64 -23.43
N LEU A 28 8.89 -6.08 -22.18
CA LEU A 28 8.56 -7.46 -21.82
C LEU A 28 7.03 -7.72 -21.75
N GLY A 29 6.19 -6.74 -22.10
CA GLY A 29 4.73 -6.85 -21.96
C GLY A 29 4.26 -6.98 -20.51
N LYS A 30 4.97 -6.35 -19.58
CA LYS A 30 4.67 -6.34 -18.15
C LYS A 30 4.38 -4.93 -17.66
N GLU A 31 3.56 -4.82 -16.63
CA GLU A 31 3.36 -3.57 -15.89
C GLU A 31 4.40 -3.43 -14.77
N LEU A 32 4.81 -2.19 -14.54
CA LEU A 32 5.67 -1.86 -13.39
C LEU A 32 4.79 -1.43 -12.22
N VAL A 33 4.98 -2.09 -11.09
CA VAL A 33 4.47 -1.61 -9.79
C VAL A 33 5.65 -0.98 -9.04
N VAL A 34 5.54 0.29 -8.70
CA VAL A 34 6.50 0.97 -7.82
C VAL A 34 5.91 1.12 -6.43
N ARG A 35 6.73 0.80 -5.44
CA ARG A 35 6.37 0.92 -4.03
C ARG A 35 7.29 1.95 -3.38
N PRO A 36 6.84 3.21 -3.25
CA PRO A 36 7.59 4.21 -2.51
C PRO A 36 7.70 3.79 -1.03
N PHE A 37 8.81 4.12 -0.41
CA PHE A 37 8.98 3.99 1.02
C PHE A 37 9.40 5.36 1.55
N ALA A 38 8.41 6.18 1.88
CA ALA A 38 8.63 7.50 2.42
C ALA A 38 8.66 7.46 3.95
N SER A 39 9.63 8.13 4.54
CA SER A 39 9.75 8.27 5.99
C SER A 39 9.39 9.68 6.46
N ILE A 40 9.37 10.64 5.55
CA ILE A 40 9.07 12.04 5.79
C ILE A 40 8.30 12.63 4.60
N GLU A 41 7.65 13.77 4.79
CA GLU A 41 6.83 14.43 3.75
C GLU A 41 7.64 14.78 2.49
N GLU A 42 8.88 15.20 2.64
CA GLU A 42 9.77 15.55 1.52
C GLU A 42 10.04 14.37 0.59
N ASP A 43 10.04 13.14 1.11
CA ASP A 43 10.18 11.94 0.29
C ASP A 43 8.97 11.75 -0.64
N TYR A 44 7.76 12.02 -0.14
CA TYR A 44 6.54 11.96 -0.96
C TYR A 44 6.55 13.02 -2.07
N GLU A 45 6.98 14.24 -1.76
CA GLU A 45 7.10 15.31 -2.75
C GLU A 45 8.10 14.94 -3.85
N LEU A 46 9.26 14.42 -3.46
CA LEU A 46 10.29 13.96 -4.37
C LEU A 46 9.78 12.87 -5.31
N MET A 47 9.12 11.87 -4.74
CA MET A 47 8.57 10.73 -5.50
C MET A 47 7.46 11.17 -6.45
N THR A 48 6.54 12.04 -6.00
CA THR A 48 5.52 12.62 -6.87
C THR A 48 6.13 13.32 -8.07
N GLN A 49 7.10 14.21 -7.83
CA GLN A 49 7.78 14.94 -8.91
C GLN A 49 8.48 13.98 -9.89
N ALA A 50 9.10 12.90 -9.39
CA ALA A 50 9.78 11.95 -10.25
C ALA A 50 8.81 11.13 -11.10
N TYR A 51 7.72 10.63 -10.51
CA TYR A 51 6.77 9.74 -11.18
C TYR A 51 5.90 10.47 -12.21
N GLU A 52 5.50 11.70 -11.92
CA GLU A 52 4.73 12.52 -12.87
C GLU A 52 5.47 12.84 -14.18
N GLN A 53 6.80 12.72 -14.18
CA GLN A 53 7.64 12.99 -15.35
C GLN A 53 7.94 11.73 -16.18
N ILE A 54 7.60 10.54 -15.70
CA ILE A 54 7.80 9.30 -16.43
C ILE A 54 6.67 9.15 -17.47
N SER A 55 7.05 8.87 -18.71
CA SER A 55 6.10 8.66 -19.79
C SER A 55 5.45 7.27 -19.69
N GLY A 56 4.14 7.21 -19.74
CA GLY A 56 3.37 5.98 -19.62
C GLY A 56 2.79 5.79 -18.22
N GLU A 57 1.93 4.82 -18.08
CA GLU A 57 1.28 4.47 -16.82
C GLU A 57 2.10 3.39 -16.10
N MET A 58 2.17 3.50 -14.79
CA MET A 58 2.68 2.48 -13.88
C MET A 58 1.81 2.47 -12.64
N LEU A 59 1.71 1.34 -11.97
CA LEU A 59 0.98 1.25 -10.71
C LEU A 59 1.84 1.80 -9.57
N ILE A 60 1.26 2.67 -8.76
CA ILE A 60 1.89 3.14 -7.53
C ILE A 60 1.23 2.42 -6.36
N MET A 61 2.01 1.60 -5.64
CA MET A 61 1.54 0.89 -4.46
C MET A 61 2.07 1.56 -3.21
N ASP A 62 1.19 2.04 -2.33
CA ASP A 62 1.62 2.61 -1.05
C ASP A 62 0.66 2.25 0.08
N LYS A 63 1.15 2.38 1.29
CA LYS A 63 0.43 2.02 2.52
C LYS A 63 -0.76 2.94 2.76
N TRP A 64 -1.84 2.42 3.30
CA TRP A 64 -3.01 3.23 3.67
C TRP A 64 -2.78 4.15 4.87
N THR A 65 -1.78 3.87 5.69
CA THR A 65 -1.29 4.75 6.76
C THR A 65 -0.05 5.52 6.31
N GLN A 66 0.11 6.74 6.79
CA GLN A 66 1.24 7.58 6.43
C GLN A 66 2.54 7.01 7.05
N PHE A 67 3.58 6.93 6.25
CA PHE A 67 4.94 6.48 6.59
C PHE A 67 5.06 5.01 6.99
N ASP A 68 4.26 4.51 7.91
CA ASP A 68 4.37 3.15 8.42
C ASP A 68 3.01 2.55 8.82
N TRP A 69 2.99 1.38 9.46
CA TRP A 69 1.79 0.57 9.73
C TRP A 69 1.12 0.80 11.10
N SER A 70 1.61 1.72 11.91
CA SER A 70 1.04 1.94 13.25
C SER A 70 -0.43 2.39 13.18
N LEU A 71 -1.28 1.81 14.04
CA LEU A 71 -2.70 2.17 14.15
C LEU A 71 -2.91 3.63 14.55
N THR A 72 -1.91 4.25 15.16
CA THR A 72 -1.93 5.66 15.59
C THR A 72 -1.59 6.65 14.49
N LEU A 73 -1.02 6.16 13.37
CA LEU A 73 -0.69 7.01 12.24
C LEU A 73 -1.95 7.43 11.49
N PRO A 74 -1.94 8.64 10.90
CA PRO A 74 -3.02 9.10 10.06
C PRO A 74 -3.11 8.29 8.76
N VAL A 75 -4.24 8.42 8.07
CA VAL A 75 -4.41 7.96 6.70
C VAL A 75 -3.39 8.62 5.76
N ASN A 76 -2.98 7.91 4.73
CA ASN A 76 -1.92 8.37 3.85
C ASN A 76 -2.35 9.54 2.95
N ALA A 77 -1.90 10.73 3.29
CA ALA A 77 -2.17 11.94 2.51
C ALA A 77 -1.50 11.95 1.12
N PHE A 78 -0.51 11.09 0.88
CA PHE A 78 0.18 10.97 -0.40
C PHE A 78 -0.77 10.59 -1.55
N PHE A 79 -1.83 9.83 -1.27
CA PHE A 79 -2.84 9.46 -2.28
C PHE A 79 -3.44 10.69 -2.99
N ARG A 80 -3.57 11.81 -2.30
CA ARG A 80 -4.03 13.09 -2.87
C ARG A 80 -3.06 13.67 -3.90
N LYS A 81 -1.79 13.26 -3.85
CA LYS A 81 -0.73 13.77 -4.75
C LYS A 81 -0.60 12.91 -6.01
N ILE A 82 -1.09 11.67 -5.99
CA ILE A 82 -1.12 10.77 -7.14
C ILE A 82 -2.25 11.21 -8.07
N LYS A 83 -1.92 11.68 -9.28
CA LYS A 83 -2.90 12.21 -10.23
C LYS A 83 -3.01 11.42 -11.51
N ARG A 84 -1.90 10.84 -11.93
CA ARG A 84 -1.79 10.24 -13.26
C ARG A 84 -1.79 8.70 -13.20
N ASN A 85 -1.17 8.16 -12.17
CA ASN A 85 -0.91 6.73 -12.09
C ASN A 85 -1.99 6.02 -11.27
N PRO A 86 -2.44 4.82 -11.67
CA PRO A 86 -3.36 4.04 -10.86
C PRO A 86 -2.76 3.70 -9.49
N LEU A 87 -3.57 3.73 -8.45
CA LEU A 87 -3.18 3.47 -7.08
C LEU A 87 -3.49 2.02 -6.70
N LEU A 88 -2.49 1.30 -6.20
CA LEU A 88 -2.67 0.09 -5.41
C LEU A 88 -2.51 0.44 -3.94
N VAL A 89 -3.51 0.13 -3.13
CA VAL A 89 -3.47 0.39 -1.69
C VAL A 89 -2.86 -0.81 -0.97
N GLU A 90 -1.71 -0.60 -0.34
CA GLU A 90 -1.11 -1.62 0.52
C GLU A 90 -1.69 -1.53 1.92
N THR A 91 -2.18 -2.65 2.45
CA THR A 91 -2.82 -2.71 3.76
C THR A 91 -2.09 -3.67 4.68
N ASP A 92 -2.02 -3.36 5.97
CA ASP A 92 -1.60 -4.30 7.00
C ASP A 92 -2.81 -4.73 7.84
N ILE A 93 -3.33 -5.90 7.54
CA ILE A 93 -4.41 -6.54 8.29
C ILE A 93 -3.90 -7.58 9.29
N PHE A 94 -2.58 -7.71 9.41
CA PHE A 94 -1.94 -8.65 10.31
C PHE A 94 -1.48 -8.03 11.62
N GLY A 95 -1.44 -6.69 11.70
CA GLY A 95 -1.11 -5.95 12.91
C GLY A 95 0.38 -5.95 13.25
N GLU A 96 1.22 -5.52 12.31
CA GLU A 96 2.69 -5.52 12.45
C GLU A 96 3.19 -4.96 13.79
N TYR A 97 2.58 -3.90 14.28
CA TYR A 97 2.98 -3.25 15.55
C TYR A 97 2.11 -3.64 16.75
N PHE A 98 1.10 -4.47 16.54
CA PHE A 98 0.12 -4.87 17.55
C PHE A 98 0.01 -6.38 17.61
N GLY A 99 1.02 -7.02 18.19
CA GLY A 99 1.04 -8.45 18.40
C GLY A 99 1.70 -9.26 17.30
N LEU A 100 2.11 -8.66 16.18
CA LEU A 100 2.85 -9.30 15.07
C LEU A 100 2.22 -10.60 14.55
N GLY A 101 0.88 -10.73 14.60
CA GLY A 101 0.17 -11.95 14.30
C GLY A 101 0.28 -13.06 15.36
N ILE A 102 1.00 -12.82 16.45
CA ILE A 102 1.14 -13.78 17.55
C ILE A 102 0.00 -13.63 18.57
N LEU A 103 -0.38 -12.37 18.83
CA LEU A 103 -1.49 -12.06 19.72
C LEU A 103 -2.78 -11.87 18.94
N PRO A 104 -3.91 -12.36 19.46
CA PRO A 104 -5.20 -12.09 18.86
C PRO A 104 -5.47 -10.58 18.80
N ILE A 105 -5.77 -10.07 17.61
CA ILE A 105 -6.15 -8.69 17.41
C ILE A 105 -7.24 -8.58 16.34
N MET A 106 -8.29 -7.82 16.64
CA MET A 106 -9.33 -7.49 15.68
C MET A 106 -9.24 -6.00 15.34
N LEU A 107 -8.94 -5.70 14.07
CA LEU A 107 -8.67 -4.35 13.56
C LEU A 107 -9.89 -3.72 12.88
N ARG A 108 -11.11 -4.06 13.30
CA ARG A 108 -12.38 -3.67 12.67
C ARG A 108 -12.43 -2.17 12.32
N GLU A 109 -12.39 -1.29 13.33
CA GLU A 109 -12.51 0.14 13.09
C GLU A 109 -11.35 0.71 12.27
N HIS A 110 -10.15 0.15 12.45
CA HIS A 110 -8.98 0.54 11.67
C HIS A 110 -9.17 0.21 10.20
N ILE A 111 -9.60 -1.01 9.88
CA ILE A 111 -9.85 -1.46 8.50
C ILE A 111 -10.96 -0.62 7.88
N GLN A 112 -12.11 -0.50 8.53
CA GLN A 112 -13.26 0.26 8.01
C GLN A 112 -12.90 1.72 7.73
N ARG A 113 -12.23 2.39 8.66
CA ARG A 113 -11.82 3.80 8.52
C ARG A 113 -10.86 4.00 7.35
N ASN A 114 -9.83 3.16 7.26
CA ASN A 114 -8.82 3.31 6.21
C ASN A 114 -9.39 2.91 4.84
N PHE A 115 -10.18 1.86 4.77
CA PHE A 115 -10.88 1.45 3.55
C PHE A 115 -11.77 2.59 3.02
N ALA A 116 -12.66 3.11 3.85
CA ALA A 116 -13.55 4.22 3.46
C ALA A 116 -12.80 5.47 3.01
N TYR A 117 -11.62 5.74 3.58
CA TYR A 117 -10.76 6.82 3.12
C TYR A 117 -10.18 6.52 1.73
N CYS A 118 -9.68 5.32 1.52
CA CYS A 118 -9.03 4.91 0.26
C CYS A 118 -10.00 4.92 -0.93
N GLU A 119 -11.25 4.54 -0.72
CA GLU A 119 -12.31 4.56 -1.76
C GLU A 119 -12.54 5.94 -2.39
N ASN A 120 -12.15 7.04 -1.72
CA ASN A 120 -12.22 8.37 -2.32
C ASN A 120 -11.21 8.61 -3.46
N PHE A 121 -10.28 7.68 -3.69
CA PHE A 121 -9.22 7.79 -4.70
C PHE A 121 -9.37 6.79 -5.84
N ASP A 122 -10.47 6.04 -5.89
CA ASP A 122 -10.76 5.03 -6.92
C ASP A 122 -9.56 4.08 -7.14
N PRO A 123 -9.12 3.34 -6.10
CA PRO A 123 -7.93 2.51 -6.21
C PRO A 123 -8.13 1.37 -7.21
N ALA A 124 -7.09 1.07 -7.99
CA ALA A 124 -7.07 -0.07 -8.90
C ALA A 124 -7.12 -1.42 -8.16
N GLY A 125 -6.86 -1.43 -6.87
CA GLY A 125 -6.97 -2.62 -6.03
C GLY A 125 -6.27 -2.49 -4.70
N TYR A 126 -6.32 -3.58 -3.92
CA TYR A 126 -5.72 -3.68 -2.59
C TYR A 126 -4.75 -4.85 -2.51
N VAL A 127 -3.65 -4.65 -1.82
CA VAL A 127 -2.64 -5.67 -1.52
C VAL A 127 -2.49 -5.75 -0.01
N SER A 128 -2.99 -6.84 0.58
CA SER A 128 -2.98 -7.01 2.03
C SER A 128 -1.76 -7.79 2.49
N ARG A 129 -1.08 -7.25 3.49
CA ARG A 129 -0.08 -7.98 4.23
C ARG A 129 -0.76 -8.92 5.22
N ILE A 130 -0.45 -10.20 5.13
CA ILE A 130 -1.07 -11.28 5.91
C ILE A 130 -0.07 -12.12 6.69
N ASP A 131 1.23 -11.78 6.62
CA ASP A 131 2.29 -12.53 7.30
C ASP A 131 3.38 -11.63 7.86
N ARG A 132 4.04 -12.10 8.91
CA ARG A 132 5.23 -11.49 9.48
C ARG A 132 6.04 -12.50 10.29
N ALA A 133 7.38 -12.48 10.12
CA ALA A 133 8.31 -13.24 10.96
C ALA A 133 7.98 -14.74 11.11
N GLY A 134 7.42 -15.36 10.06
CA GLY A 134 7.05 -16.78 10.08
C GLY A 134 5.64 -17.08 10.59
N TYR A 135 4.88 -16.05 10.94
CA TYR A 135 3.45 -16.16 11.27
C TYR A 135 2.60 -15.62 10.13
N HIS A 136 1.40 -16.15 9.96
CA HIS A 136 0.44 -15.70 8.96
C HIS A 136 -0.98 -15.71 9.51
N ALA A 137 -1.87 -14.94 8.90
CA ALA A 137 -3.24 -14.76 9.37
C ALA A 137 -4.12 -16.01 9.19
N PHE A 138 -3.86 -16.81 8.15
CA PHE A 138 -4.75 -17.93 7.81
C PHE A 138 -4.66 -19.09 8.78
N GLY A 139 -5.83 -19.61 9.19
CA GLY A 139 -5.95 -20.70 10.16
C GLY A 139 -5.70 -20.26 11.61
N ASP A 140 -5.61 -18.97 11.87
CA ASP A 140 -5.45 -18.35 13.18
C ASP A 140 -6.62 -17.40 13.46
N VAL A 141 -6.80 -17.02 14.72
CA VAL A 141 -7.84 -16.05 15.13
C VAL A 141 -7.70 -14.70 14.42
N ASN A 142 -6.52 -14.31 13.99
CA ASN A 142 -6.25 -13.09 13.25
C ASN A 142 -6.78 -13.13 11.79
N GLU A 143 -7.21 -14.29 11.30
CA GLU A 143 -7.91 -14.41 10.02
C GLU A 143 -9.20 -13.57 9.99
N ILE A 144 -9.75 -13.24 11.15
CA ILE A 144 -10.89 -12.34 11.25
C ILE A 144 -10.66 -11.00 10.53
N ASN A 145 -9.43 -10.46 10.56
CA ASN A 145 -9.10 -9.20 9.89
C ASN A 145 -9.18 -9.34 8.36
N TYR A 146 -8.82 -10.52 7.83
CA TYR A 146 -9.01 -10.82 6.41
C TYR A 146 -10.51 -10.87 6.06
N ARG A 147 -11.35 -11.51 6.90
CA ARG A 147 -12.80 -11.56 6.68
C ARG A 147 -13.46 -10.19 6.72
N ILE A 148 -12.99 -9.31 7.62
CA ILE A 148 -13.44 -7.92 7.67
C ILE A 148 -13.05 -7.16 6.39
N MET A 149 -11.80 -7.34 5.92
CA MET A 149 -11.35 -6.69 4.68
C MET A 149 -12.10 -7.20 3.46
N GLU A 150 -12.34 -8.51 3.37
CA GLU A 150 -13.15 -9.15 2.33
C GLU A 150 -14.58 -8.58 2.32
N ALA A 151 -15.21 -8.47 3.49
CA ALA A 151 -16.53 -7.86 3.61
C ALA A 151 -16.56 -6.38 3.15
N CYS A 152 -15.52 -5.61 3.47
CA CYS A 152 -15.38 -4.24 2.96
C CYS A 152 -15.31 -4.21 1.42
N LEU A 153 -14.49 -5.07 0.83
CA LEU A 153 -14.28 -5.13 -0.64
C LEU A 153 -15.54 -5.57 -1.39
N GLU A 154 -16.32 -6.47 -0.81
CA GLU A 154 -17.53 -7.02 -1.43
C GLU A 154 -18.81 -6.25 -1.05
N GLY A 155 -18.71 -5.26 -0.17
CA GLY A 155 -19.86 -4.50 0.31
C GLY A 155 -20.81 -5.33 1.20
N HIS A 156 -20.28 -6.35 1.86
CA HIS A 156 -21.04 -7.19 2.77
C HIS A 156 -21.13 -6.59 4.18
N ASP A 157 -22.09 -7.08 4.96
CA ASP A 157 -22.23 -6.69 6.37
C ASP A 157 -21.08 -7.28 7.19
N ILE A 158 -20.31 -6.40 7.83
CA ILE A 158 -19.13 -6.78 8.60
C ILE A 158 -19.50 -7.51 9.89
N ASP A 159 -20.62 -7.16 10.53
CA ASP A 159 -21.07 -7.84 11.75
C ASP A 159 -21.45 -9.29 11.44
N LEU A 160 -22.12 -9.54 10.32
CA LEU A 160 -22.42 -10.89 9.85
C LEU A 160 -21.15 -11.69 9.52
N ALA A 161 -20.14 -11.05 8.91
CA ALA A 161 -18.86 -11.70 8.62
C ALA A 161 -18.10 -12.08 9.90
N ILE A 162 -18.15 -11.23 10.93
CA ILE A 162 -17.56 -11.52 12.25
C ILE A 162 -18.30 -12.65 12.95
N ASP A 163 -19.62 -12.62 12.98
CA ASP A 163 -20.43 -13.64 13.61
C ASP A 163 -20.21 -15.03 12.95
N ALA A 164 -20.17 -15.04 11.62
CA ALA A 164 -19.90 -16.26 10.87
C ALA A 164 -18.50 -16.85 11.11
N PHE A 165 -17.52 -16.00 11.40
CA PHE A 165 -16.15 -16.44 11.70
C PHE A 165 -16.04 -17.13 13.05
N PHE A 166 -16.82 -16.71 14.05
CA PHE A 166 -16.79 -17.26 15.41
C PHE A 166 -17.85 -18.33 15.68
N ALA A 167 -18.73 -18.65 14.72
CA ALA A 167 -19.73 -19.71 14.83
C ALA A 167 -19.13 -21.11 14.62
#